data_9fafc20514dbcd5115a84b0c31504410
#
_entry.id   9fafc20514dbcd5115a84b0c31504410
#
_cell.length_a   1.000
_cell.length_b   1.000
_cell.length_c   1.000
_cell.angle_alpha   90.00
_cell.angle_beta   90.00
_cell.angle_gamma   90.00
#
_symmetry.space_group_name_H-M   'P 1'
#
loop_
_entity.id
_entity.type
_entity.pdbx_description
1 polymer ?
#
loop_
_entity_poly.entity_id
_entity_poly.type
_entity_poly.pdbx_seq_one_letter_code
_entity_poly.pdbx_strand_id
1 'polypeptide(L)'
;MNSFDVSSLKENTFFTADVVLDKTFLLLANSIPVTKSLIDALNDWEFNKVYSDGNIRTETANFDSVSTSTEKIPVENVSESKPQIQTIAKPVIEEPKPVTPKIEPVEIPSIAEDSAENSRLTVVQNLYNEYLSHISNIYTHYATHKELNIDDISTTVKVLCSFVREHRRYVLRIQPNQDGKNKNFLINHSMRSTVLAITIGLQLKLPLEKLIELGVACILHELGQIRLPRQLYLTDRKLTQSEKNEIYTHPIISYNILKEFNFPLSICLGVLEHHEKENGKGYPRHL
;
A
#
# COMPACT_ATOMS: atom_id res chain seq x y z
N MET A 1 -7.41 -25.81 -4.31
CA MET A 1 -6.25 -25.40 -3.47
C MET A 1 -5.99 -26.50 -2.44
N ASN A 2 -4.76 -27.00 -2.39
CA ASN A 2 -4.30 -27.94 -1.39
C ASN A 2 -3.88 -27.17 -0.13
N SER A 3 -4.11 -27.76 1.05
CA SER A 3 -3.65 -27.17 2.33
C SER A 3 -2.39 -27.88 2.82
N PHE A 4 -1.44 -27.11 3.33
CA PHE A 4 -0.18 -27.59 3.89
C PHE A 4 -0.04 -27.08 5.32
N ASP A 5 0.26 -27.97 6.26
CA ASP A 5 0.51 -27.57 7.64
C ASP A 5 1.87 -26.83 7.73
N VAL A 6 1.91 -25.71 8.46
CA VAL A 6 3.14 -24.91 8.62
C VAL A 6 4.24 -25.74 9.27
N SER A 7 3.89 -26.66 10.19
CA SER A 7 4.83 -27.57 10.82
C SER A 7 5.49 -28.58 9.84
N SER A 8 4.89 -28.79 8.67
CA SER A 8 5.43 -29.69 7.61
C SER A 8 6.34 -28.96 6.64
N LEU A 9 6.39 -27.63 6.66
CA LEU A 9 7.24 -26.83 5.78
C LEU A 9 8.72 -27.01 6.15
N LYS A 10 9.55 -27.14 5.13
CA LYS A 10 11.02 -27.26 5.31
C LYS A 10 11.72 -26.12 4.60
N GLU A 11 12.77 -25.63 5.24
CA GLU A 11 13.65 -24.63 4.64
C GLU A 11 14.25 -25.13 3.31
N ASN A 12 14.42 -24.20 2.37
CA ASN A 12 14.94 -24.45 1.02
C ASN A 12 14.08 -25.37 0.16
N THR A 13 12.80 -25.52 0.48
CA THR A 13 11.83 -26.16 -0.40
C THR A 13 11.11 -25.12 -1.26
N PHE A 14 10.59 -25.55 -2.40
CA PHE A 14 9.85 -24.70 -3.33
C PHE A 14 8.45 -25.27 -3.56
N PHE A 15 7.52 -24.39 -3.88
CA PHE A 15 6.22 -24.81 -4.36
C PHE A 15 6.15 -24.74 -5.89
N THR A 16 5.40 -25.63 -6.51
CA THR A 16 5.19 -25.65 -7.98
C THR A 16 4.18 -24.60 -8.44
N ALA A 17 3.44 -23.98 -7.51
CA ALA A 17 2.56 -22.85 -7.74
C ALA A 17 2.65 -21.91 -6.55
N ASP A 18 2.09 -20.69 -6.70
CA ASP A 18 2.08 -19.69 -5.65
C ASP A 18 1.44 -20.20 -4.35
N VAL A 19 1.97 -19.75 -3.23
CA VAL A 19 1.45 -20.08 -1.89
C VAL A 19 0.70 -18.86 -1.36
N VAL A 20 -0.50 -19.10 -0.88
CA VAL A 20 -1.34 -18.08 -0.27
C VAL A 20 -1.66 -18.42 1.18
N LEU A 21 -1.82 -17.41 2.00
CA LEU A 21 -2.17 -17.57 3.41
C LEU A 21 -3.68 -17.82 3.56
N ASP A 22 -4.44 -17.15 2.71
CA ASP A 22 -5.87 -17.33 2.49
C ASP A 22 -6.15 -17.21 0.97
N LYS A 23 -7.40 -17.13 0.57
CA LYS A 23 -7.75 -17.04 -0.86
C LYS A 23 -7.22 -15.81 -1.59
N THR A 24 -6.73 -14.81 -0.87
CA THR A 24 -6.42 -13.47 -1.41
C THR A 24 -5.01 -12.98 -1.11
N PHE A 25 -4.35 -13.51 -0.08
CA PHE A 25 -3.03 -13.04 0.36
C PHE A 25 -1.93 -13.95 -0.17
N LEU A 26 -1.20 -13.46 -1.20
CA LEU A 26 0.00 -14.13 -1.71
C LEU A 26 1.11 -14.08 -0.66
N LEU A 27 1.51 -15.25 -0.18
CA LEU A 27 2.56 -15.42 0.81
C LEU A 27 3.93 -15.62 0.16
N LEU A 28 3.98 -16.47 -0.87
CA LEU A 28 5.22 -16.87 -1.53
C LEU A 28 4.96 -17.19 -3.00
N ALA A 29 5.75 -16.61 -3.91
CA ALA A 29 5.69 -16.97 -5.33
C ALA A 29 6.39 -18.33 -5.58
N ASN A 30 5.97 -19.03 -6.60
CA ASN A 30 6.41 -20.39 -6.94
C ASN A 30 7.92 -20.55 -7.17
N SER A 31 8.63 -19.47 -7.48
CA SER A 31 10.07 -19.44 -7.73
C SER A 31 10.92 -19.11 -6.49
N ILE A 32 10.27 -18.81 -5.35
CA ILE A 32 10.93 -18.38 -4.13
C ILE A 32 10.99 -19.54 -3.14
N PRO A 33 12.16 -19.82 -2.51
CA PRO A 33 12.28 -20.89 -1.54
C PRO A 33 11.58 -20.52 -0.22
N VAL A 34 11.04 -21.52 0.46
CA VAL A 34 10.62 -21.40 1.85
C VAL A 34 11.85 -21.12 2.70
N THR A 35 11.84 -20.00 3.45
CA THR A 35 12.93 -19.64 4.35
C THR A 35 12.59 -19.99 5.79
N LYS A 36 13.63 -20.17 6.62
CA LYS A 36 13.43 -20.34 8.06
C LYS A 36 12.67 -19.16 8.68
N SER A 37 13.03 -17.93 8.30
CA SER A 37 12.36 -16.72 8.79
C SER A 37 10.88 -16.67 8.44
N LEU A 38 10.47 -17.22 7.29
CA LEU A 38 9.06 -17.34 6.92
C LEU A 38 8.34 -18.33 7.83
N ILE A 39 8.94 -19.49 8.09
CA ILE A 39 8.38 -20.51 8.99
C ILE A 39 8.23 -19.95 10.41
N ASP A 40 9.29 -19.30 10.90
CA ASP A 40 9.29 -18.68 12.23
C ASP A 40 8.20 -17.59 12.32
N ALA A 41 8.06 -16.74 11.31
CA ALA A 41 7.03 -15.71 11.25
C ALA A 41 5.61 -16.31 11.23
N LEU A 42 5.38 -17.38 10.47
CA LEU A 42 4.07 -18.05 10.43
C LEU A 42 3.71 -18.63 11.81
N ASN A 43 4.68 -19.22 12.50
CA ASN A 43 4.50 -19.73 13.85
C ASN A 43 4.26 -18.60 14.87
N ASP A 44 5.02 -17.52 14.82
CA ASP A 44 4.85 -16.34 15.69
C ASP A 44 3.47 -15.68 15.53
N TRP A 45 2.90 -15.82 14.36
CA TRP A 45 1.58 -15.27 14.04
C TRP A 45 0.46 -16.29 14.21
N GLU A 46 0.78 -17.50 14.71
CA GLU A 46 -0.16 -18.59 14.98
C GLU A 46 -0.91 -19.06 13.73
N PHE A 47 -0.30 -18.98 12.55
CA PHE A 47 -0.84 -19.59 11.35
C PHE A 47 -0.47 -21.07 11.29
N ASN A 48 -1.47 -21.93 11.22
CA ASN A 48 -1.28 -23.38 11.21
C ASN A 48 -1.22 -23.95 9.80
N LYS A 49 -1.76 -23.24 8.80
CA LYS A 49 -1.88 -23.71 7.41
C LYS A 49 -1.59 -22.62 6.40
N VAL A 50 -1.04 -23.07 5.26
CA VAL A 50 -0.92 -22.29 4.03
C VAL A 50 -1.55 -23.08 2.89
N TYR A 51 -1.87 -22.41 1.78
CA TYR A 51 -2.61 -23.01 0.67
C TYR A 51 -1.85 -22.81 -0.64
N SER A 52 -1.86 -23.82 -1.53
CA SER A 52 -1.29 -23.72 -2.87
C SER A 52 -2.03 -24.65 -3.84
N ASP A 53 -2.09 -24.29 -5.10
CA ASP A 53 -2.53 -25.22 -6.16
C ASP A 53 -1.41 -26.17 -6.62
N GLY A 54 -0.18 -25.93 -6.16
CA GLY A 54 1.00 -26.76 -6.42
C GLY A 54 1.34 -27.74 -5.31
N ASN A 55 2.47 -28.44 -5.52
CA ASN A 55 3.08 -29.36 -4.56
C ASN A 55 4.45 -28.83 -4.11
N ILE A 56 4.93 -29.33 -2.96
CA ILE A 56 6.28 -29.03 -2.46
C ILE A 56 7.31 -29.84 -3.24
N ARG A 57 8.45 -29.20 -3.60
CA ARG A 57 9.62 -29.84 -4.22
C ARG A 57 10.92 -29.30 -3.58
N THR A 58 11.98 -30.08 -3.65
CA THR A 58 13.29 -29.76 -3.06
C THR A 58 14.29 -29.14 -4.03
N GLU A 59 13.99 -29.09 -5.34
CA GLU A 59 14.90 -28.59 -6.38
C GLU A 59 14.31 -27.39 -7.12
N THR A 60 15.15 -26.40 -7.45
CA THR A 60 14.78 -25.29 -8.35
C THR A 60 14.62 -25.83 -9.77
N ALA A 61 13.51 -25.56 -10.43
CA ALA A 61 13.44 -25.79 -11.88
C ALA A 61 14.39 -24.79 -12.56
N ASN A 62 15.36 -25.30 -13.32
CA ASN A 62 16.15 -24.47 -14.22
C ASN A 62 15.21 -23.85 -15.25
N PHE A 63 15.00 -22.56 -15.15
CA PHE A 63 14.39 -21.78 -16.21
C PHE A 63 15.46 -21.48 -17.25
N ASP A 64 15.56 -22.33 -18.28
CA ASP A 64 16.32 -22.03 -19.48
C ASP A 64 15.70 -20.83 -20.22
N SER A 65 16.53 -19.81 -20.30
CA SER A 65 16.66 -18.78 -21.33
C SER A 65 15.47 -18.52 -22.27
N VAL A 66 14.81 -17.39 -22.06
CA VAL A 66 14.14 -16.66 -23.15
C VAL A 66 15.09 -15.55 -23.61
N SER A 67 15.53 -15.69 -24.84
CA SER A 67 16.46 -14.82 -25.54
C SER A 67 15.98 -13.37 -25.66
N THR A 68 16.85 -12.46 -25.26
CA THR A 68 16.76 -11.02 -25.49
C THR A 68 17.06 -10.68 -26.94
N SER A 69 16.11 -10.11 -27.65
CA SER A 69 16.36 -9.35 -28.89
C SER A 69 16.23 -7.86 -28.57
N THR A 70 17.38 -7.19 -28.62
CA THR A 70 17.53 -5.73 -28.51
C THR A 70 17.26 -5.08 -29.86
N GLU A 71 16.19 -4.32 -30.01
CA GLU A 71 16.06 -3.33 -31.09
C GLU A 71 16.16 -1.92 -30.52
N LYS A 72 17.11 -1.17 -31.06
CA LYS A 72 17.33 0.26 -30.84
C LYS A 72 16.42 1.06 -31.75
N ILE A 73 15.64 1.99 -31.21
CA ILE A 73 14.88 2.98 -31.97
C ILE A 73 15.41 4.39 -31.64
N PRO A 74 15.58 5.27 -32.65
CA PRO A 74 16.23 6.58 -32.51
C PRO A 74 15.29 7.63 -31.91
N VAL A 75 15.93 8.62 -31.26
CA VAL A 75 15.28 9.78 -30.66
C VAL A 75 15.05 10.84 -31.75
N GLU A 76 13.80 11.24 -31.97
CA GLU A 76 13.46 12.45 -32.72
C GLU A 76 12.94 13.55 -31.77
N ASN A 77 13.52 14.75 -31.95
CA ASN A 77 13.17 15.95 -31.22
C ASN A 77 11.81 16.50 -31.69
N VAL A 78 10.91 16.81 -30.76
CA VAL A 78 9.71 17.62 -31.07
C VAL A 78 9.68 18.85 -30.17
N SER A 79 9.60 20.02 -30.84
CA SER A 79 9.58 21.35 -30.28
C SER A 79 8.31 21.71 -29.51
N GLU A 80 8.50 22.59 -28.52
CA GLU A 80 7.48 23.19 -27.67
C GLU A 80 6.42 24.00 -28.41
N SER A 81 5.14 23.83 -28.08
CA SER A 81 4.10 24.84 -28.29
C SER A 81 3.23 24.96 -27.03
N LYS A 82 3.19 26.16 -26.44
CA LYS A 82 2.40 26.55 -25.28
C LYS A 82 0.93 26.76 -25.65
N PRO A 83 -0.05 26.27 -24.89
CA PRO A 83 -1.43 26.72 -25.00
C PRO A 83 -1.74 27.85 -24.01
N GLN A 84 -2.48 28.85 -24.48
CA GLN A 84 -3.02 29.98 -23.72
C GLN A 84 -4.15 29.56 -22.80
N ILE A 85 -4.14 30.09 -21.58
CA ILE A 85 -5.16 29.87 -20.55
C ILE A 85 -6.25 30.94 -20.70
N GLN A 86 -7.49 30.53 -20.93
CA GLN A 86 -8.67 31.40 -20.82
C GLN A 86 -9.19 31.33 -19.38
N THR A 87 -9.35 32.51 -18.77
CA THR A 87 -9.82 32.73 -17.41
C THR A 87 -11.36 32.63 -17.36
N ILE A 88 -11.88 31.67 -16.62
CA ILE A 88 -13.32 31.56 -16.31
C ILE A 88 -13.56 31.94 -14.86
N ALA A 89 -14.52 32.82 -14.61
CA ALA A 89 -14.89 33.40 -13.31
C ALA A 89 -15.38 32.36 -12.29
N LYS A 90 -14.96 32.53 -11.02
CA LYS A 90 -15.32 31.68 -9.86
C LYS A 90 -16.76 31.95 -9.40
N PRO A 91 -17.55 30.91 -9.08
CA PRO A 91 -18.70 31.05 -8.18
C PRO A 91 -18.24 31.03 -6.73
N VAL A 92 -18.77 31.97 -5.94
CA VAL A 92 -18.57 32.04 -4.47
C VAL A 92 -19.39 30.92 -3.83
N ILE A 93 -18.72 29.98 -3.18
CA ILE A 93 -19.34 28.93 -2.34
C ILE A 93 -18.86 29.19 -0.91
N GLU A 94 -19.80 29.37 0.02
CA GLU A 94 -19.53 29.52 1.47
C GLU A 94 -18.74 28.31 1.98
N GLU A 95 -17.68 28.60 2.72
CA GLU A 95 -16.75 27.61 3.30
C GLU A 95 -17.41 26.80 4.42
N PRO A 96 -17.43 25.46 4.36
CA PRO A 96 -17.62 24.64 5.56
C PRO A 96 -16.27 24.62 6.33
N LYS A 97 -16.30 25.03 7.59
CA LYS A 97 -15.14 24.96 8.50
C LYS A 97 -14.61 23.52 8.53
N PRO A 98 -13.28 23.31 8.48
CA PRO A 98 -12.69 21.97 8.55
C PRO A 98 -12.97 21.37 9.94
N VAL A 99 -13.85 20.38 9.99
CA VAL A 99 -14.01 19.51 11.17
C VAL A 99 -13.04 18.34 10.96
N THR A 100 -11.82 18.46 11.48
CA THR A 100 -10.92 17.32 11.62
C THR A 100 -11.43 16.45 12.75
N PRO A 101 -11.86 15.20 12.53
CA PRO A 101 -12.17 14.30 13.62
C PRO A 101 -10.86 13.95 14.33
N LYS A 102 -10.71 14.39 15.59
CA LYS A 102 -9.65 13.90 16.47
C LYS A 102 -9.96 12.43 16.77
N ILE A 103 -9.18 11.52 16.21
CA ILE A 103 -9.23 10.11 16.58
C ILE A 103 -8.48 9.98 17.91
N GLU A 104 -9.21 9.85 19.00
CA GLU A 104 -8.63 9.59 20.33
C GLU A 104 -8.36 8.09 20.50
N PRO A 105 -7.33 7.67 21.27
CA PRO A 105 -7.10 6.26 21.58
C PRO A 105 -8.30 5.70 22.33
N VAL A 106 -8.99 4.72 21.72
CA VAL A 106 -10.13 4.04 22.35
C VAL A 106 -9.60 2.85 23.15
N GLU A 107 -9.82 2.84 24.47
CA GLU A 107 -9.61 1.65 25.29
C GLU A 107 -10.70 0.60 25.00
N ILE A 108 -10.28 -0.57 24.53
CA ILE A 108 -11.19 -1.67 24.20
C ILE A 108 -11.42 -2.53 25.45
N PRO A 109 -12.69 -2.73 25.89
CA PRO A 109 -12.98 -3.55 27.07
C PRO A 109 -12.54 -5.01 26.89
N SER A 110 -11.99 -5.63 27.93
CA SER A 110 -11.68 -7.06 27.96
C SER A 110 -12.95 -7.88 28.20
N ILE A 111 -13.40 -8.65 27.19
CA ILE A 111 -14.63 -9.46 27.23
C ILE A 111 -14.29 -10.96 27.04
N ALA A 112 -15.08 -11.88 27.60
CA ALA A 112 -14.89 -13.35 27.64
C ALA A 112 -14.77 -14.05 26.26
N GLU A 113 -14.07 -15.21 26.21
CA GLU A 113 -13.23 -15.65 25.07
C GLU A 113 -13.87 -16.03 23.72
N ASP A 114 -15.11 -16.43 23.56
CA ASP A 114 -15.64 -16.89 22.25
C ASP A 114 -16.66 -15.94 21.58
N SER A 115 -17.45 -15.22 22.36
CA SER A 115 -18.20 -14.06 21.83
C SER A 115 -17.29 -12.83 21.64
N ALA A 116 -16.14 -12.84 22.26
CA ALA A 116 -15.13 -11.81 22.30
C ALA A 116 -14.36 -11.65 21.00
N GLU A 117 -14.05 -12.70 20.25
CA GLU A 117 -13.25 -12.57 19.01
C GLU A 117 -14.04 -11.83 17.93
N ASN A 118 -15.31 -12.16 17.73
CA ASN A 118 -16.18 -11.47 16.79
C ASN A 118 -16.45 -10.01 17.20
N SER A 119 -16.63 -9.77 18.51
CA SER A 119 -16.80 -8.41 19.03
C SER A 119 -15.54 -7.58 18.85
N ARG A 120 -14.34 -8.13 19.09
CA ARG A 120 -13.05 -7.48 18.86
C ARG A 120 -12.83 -7.19 17.37
N LEU A 121 -13.13 -8.15 16.49
CA LEU A 121 -13.02 -7.94 15.04
C LEU A 121 -13.92 -6.80 14.58
N THR A 122 -15.14 -6.71 15.11
CA THR A 122 -16.08 -5.62 14.79
C THR A 122 -15.54 -4.26 15.25
N VAL A 123 -15.00 -4.17 16.47
CA VAL A 123 -14.40 -2.92 16.97
C VAL A 123 -13.19 -2.52 16.12
N VAL A 124 -12.29 -3.46 15.82
CA VAL A 124 -11.11 -3.23 14.99
C VAL A 124 -11.52 -2.81 13.57
N GLN A 125 -12.58 -3.40 13.00
CA GLN A 125 -13.14 -3.01 11.71
C GLN A 125 -13.68 -1.57 11.73
N ASN A 126 -14.38 -1.17 12.79
CA ASN A 126 -14.91 0.18 12.92
C ASN A 126 -13.78 1.21 13.00
N LEU A 127 -12.76 0.99 13.84
CA LEU A 127 -11.58 1.85 13.93
C LEU A 127 -10.82 1.91 12.60
N TYR A 128 -10.67 0.78 11.91
CA TYR A 128 -10.08 0.75 10.57
C TYR A 128 -10.85 1.63 9.58
N ASN A 129 -12.18 1.60 9.62
CA ASN A 129 -13.03 2.43 8.77
C ASN A 129 -12.92 3.93 9.11
N GLU A 130 -12.70 4.29 10.39
CA GLU A 130 -12.41 5.67 10.79
C GLU A 130 -11.08 6.16 10.20
N TYR A 131 -10.01 5.35 10.24
CA TYR A 131 -8.76 5.68 9.58
C TYR A 131 -8.91 5.79 8.06
N LEU A 132 -9.68 4.90 7.42
CA LEU A 132 -10.01 5.01 5.99
C LEU A 132 -10.68 6.35 5.68
N SER A 133 -11.64 6.76 6.51
CA SER A 133 -12.33 8.03 6.34
C SER A 133 -11.38 9.22 6.52
N HIS A 134 -10.46 9.15 7.49
CA HIS A 134 -9.46 10.19 7.70
C HIS A 134 -8.50 10.30 6.49
N ILE A 135 -7.99 9.19 5.97
CA ILE A 135 -7.14 9.19 4.76
C ILE A 135 -7.93 9.75 3.57
N SER A 136 -9.19 9.36 3.41
CA SER A 136 -10.07 9.91 2.37
C SER A 136 -10.21 11.44 2.47
N ASN A 137 -10.33 11.96 3.70
CA ASN A 137 -10.39 13.40 3.94
C ASN A 137 -9.09 14.12 3.58
N ILE A 138 -7.91 13.55 3.89
CA ILE A 138 -6.60 14.08 3.47
C ILE A 138 -6.56 14.23 1.95
N TYR A 139 -6.89 13.17 1.22
CA TYR A 139 -6.87 13.16 -0.25
C TYR A 139 -7.90 14.16 -0.84
N THR A 140 -9.11 14.18 -0.30
CA THR A 140 -10.16 15.10 -0.74
C THR A 140 -9.80 16.54 -0.46
N HIS A 141 -9.28 16.84 0.75
CA HIS A 141 -8.84 18.18 1.12
C HIS A 141 -7.73 18.66 0.19
N TYR A 142 -6.72 17.83 -0.05
CA TYR A 142 -5.69 18.17 -1.03
C TYR A 142 -6.25 18.37 -2.44
N ALA A 143 -7.19 17.54 -2.88
CA ALA A 143 -7.78 17.67 -4.22
C ALA A 143 -8.52 19.00 -4.42
N THR A 144 -9.21 19.48 -3.37
CA THR A 144 -10.06 20.68 -3.39
C THR A 144 -9.32 21.95 -3.02
N HIS A 145 -8.52 21.94 -1.95
CA HIS A 145 -7.88 23.14 -1.37
C HIS A 145 -6.38 23.23 -1.68
N LYS A 146 -5.76 22.13 -2.15
CA LYS A 146 -4.32 22.06 -2.35
C LYS A 146 -3.51 22.28 -1.07
N GLU A 147 -4.01 21.78 0.04
CA GLU A 147 -3.39 21.92 1.36
C GLU A 147 -3.15 20.54 1.97
N LEU A 148 -2.02 20.40 2.68
CA LEU A 148 -1.65 19.23 3.48
C LEU A 148 -1.17 19.72 4.84
N ASN A 149 -1.66 19.07 5.91
CA ASN A 149 -1.21 19.32 7.27
C ASN A 149 -0.33 18.17 7.75
N ILE A 150 1.00 18.39 7.79
CA ILE A 150 1.99 17.38 8.17
C ILE A 150 1.82 16.94 9.63
N ASP A 151 1.47 17.86 10.54
CA ASP A 151 1.34 17.55 11.97
C ASP A 151 0.11 16.68 12.23
N ASP A 152 -1.01 16.98 11.57
CA ASP A 152 -2.23 16.18 11.65
C ASP A 152 -2.00 14.76 11.10
N ILE A 153 -1.38 14.63 9.91
CA ILE A 153 -1.05 13.35 9.30
C ILE A 153 -0.10 12.54 10.19
N SER A 154 0.96 13.17 10.72
CA SER A 154 1.94 12.50 11.59
C SER A 154 1.31 12.05 12.90
N THR A 155 0.43 12.86 13.49
CA THR A 155 -0.31 12.51 14.71
C THR A 155 -1.23 11.32 14.47
N THR A 156 -1.97 11.32 13.37
CA THR A 156 -2.84 10.19 12.96
C THR A 156 -2.02 8.92 12.76
N VAL A 157 -0.88 9.00 12.08
CA VAL A 157 0.02 7.84 11.88
C VAL A 157 0.56 7.32 13.20
N LYS A 158 0.92 8.20 14.14
CA LYS A 158 1.39 7.80 15.47
C LYS A 158 0.34 6.96 16.21
N VAL A 159 -0.93 7.38 16.18
CA VAL A 159 -2.05 6.62 16.78
C VAL A 159 -2.28 5.32 16.01
N LEU A 160 -2.19 5.35 14.68
CA LEU A 160 -2.30 4.17 13.82
C LEU A 160 -1.19 3.14 14.11
N CYS A 161 0.04 3.57 14.41
CA CYS A 161 1.13 2.66 14.82
C CYS A 161 0.77 1.92 16.12
N SER A 162 0.17 2.58 17.11
CA SER A 162 -0.29 1.94 18.34
C SER A 162 -1.43 0.97 18.07
N PHE A 163 -2.41 1.39 17.27
CA PHE A 163 -3.54 0.55 16.86
C PHE A 163 -3.07 -0.73 16.15
N VAL A 164 -2.18 -0.62 15.16
CA VAL A 164 -1.64 -1.80 14.44
C VAL A 164 -0.86 -2.70 15.39
N ARG A 165 -0.04 -2.15 16.30
CA ARG A 165 0.73 -2.93 17.28
C ARG A 165 -0.17 -3.74 18.21
N GLU A 166 -1.27 -3.14 18.68
CA GLU A 166 -2.19 -3.77 19.63
C GLU A 166 -3.14 -4.77 18.97
N HIS A 167 -3.48 -4.52 17.71
CA HIS A 167 -4.51 -5.29 17.00
C HIS A 167 -4.01 -5.98 15.73
N ARG A 168 -2.69 -6.21 15.58
CA ARG A 168 -2.08 -6.75 14.35
C ARG A 168 -2.76 -8.01 13.82
N ARG A 169 -3.16 -8.93 14.72
CA ARG A 169 -3.83 -10.19 14.37
C ARG A 169 -5.18 -9.96 13.68
N TYR A 170 -5.91 -8.93 14.10
CA TYR A 170 -7.22 -8.61 13.56
C TYR A 170 -7.14 -7.69 12.36
N VAL A 171 -6.32 -6.64 12.42
CA VAL A 171 -6.24 -5.61 11.36
C VAL A 171 -5.76 -6.17 10.03
N LEU A 172 -4.91 -7.20 10.04
CA LEU A 172 -4.46 -7.87 8.81
C LEU A 172 -5.53 -8.77 8.18
N ARG A 173 -6.55 -9.17 8.94
CA ARG A 173 -7.69 -9.96 8.47
C ARG A 173 -8.82 -9.11 7.88
N ILE A 174 -8.75 -7.78 8.08
CA ILE A 174 -9.76 -6.87 7.55
C ILE A 174 -9.67 -6.86 6.02
N GLN A 175 -10.78 -7.22 5.38
CA GLN A 175 -10.95 -7.06 3.95
C GLN A 175 -11.65 -5.72 3.68
N PRO A 176 -11.19 -4.93 2.69
CA PRO A 176 -11.91 -3.74 2.29
C PRO A 176 -13.31 -4.15 1.80
N ASN A 177 -14.33 -3.40 2.20
CA ASN A 177 -15.67 -3.61 1.71
C ASN A 177 -15.66 -3.60 0.18
N GLN A 178 -16.04 -4.74 -0.41
CA GLN A 178 -16.13 -4.91 -1.87
C GLN A 178 -17.41 -4.24 -2.44
N ASP A 179 -18.19 -3.58 -1.59
CA ASP A 179 -19.43 -2.94 -1.96
C ASP A 179 -19.21 -1.73 -2.86
N GLY A 180 -19.30 -2.01 -4.15
CA GLY A 180 -19.36 -1.01 -5.23
C GLY A 180 -18.01 -0.64 -5.83
N LYS A 181 -17.79 -1.24 -6.99
CA LYS A 181 -16.85 -0.85 -8.05
C LYS A 181 -16.00 0.41 -7.76
N ASN A 182 -14.78 0.17 -7.29
CA ASN A 182 -13.60 1.06 -7.45
C ASN A 182 -13.67 2.53 -7.01
N LYS A 183 -14.69 2.99 -6.30
CA LYS A 183 -14.80 4.42 -5.95
C LYS A 183 -13.69 4.91 -5.01
N ASN A 184 -13.10 4.01 -4.22
CA ASN A 184 -12.08 4.35 -3.21
C ASN A 184 -10.81 3.49 -3.33
N PHE A 185 -10.45 3.05 -4.55
CA PHE A 185 -9.27 2.18 -4.76
C PHE A 185 -8.00 2.79 -4.12
N LEU A 186 -7.68 4.06 -4.42
CA LEU A 186 -6.49 4.73 -3.89
C LEU A 186 -6.46 4.76 -2.36
N ILE A 187 -7.58 5.05 -1.72
CA ILE A 187 -7.69 5.15 -0.26
C ILE A 187 -7.52 3.78 0.38
N ASN A 188 -8.20 2.77 -0.15
CA ASN A 188 -8.07 1.40 0.33
C ASN A 188 -6.64 0.87 0.14
N HIS A 189 -6.01 1.17 -1.00
CA HIS A 189 -4.63 0.80 -1.27
C HIS A 189 -3.67 1.47 -0.30
N SER A 190 -3.77 2.79 -0.12
CA SER A 190 -2.94 3.54 0.82
C SER A 190 -3.10 3.04 2.25
N MET A 191 -4.32 2.78 2.72
CA MET A 191 -4.54 2.23 4.06
C MET A 191 -3.93 0.85 4.25
N ARG A 192 -4.16 -0.07 3.30
CA ARG A 192 -3.59 -1.43 3.37
C ARG A 192 -2.07 -1.42 3.33
N SER A 193 -1.48 -0.64 2.44
CA SER A 193 -0.03 -0.46 2.35
C SER A 193 0.53 0.09 3.66
N THR A 194 -0.14 1.06 4.28
CA THR A 194 0.26 1.64 5.56
C THR A 194 0.24 0.60 6.68
N VAL A 195 -0.85 -0.16 6.81
CA VAL A 195 -0.97 -1.22 7.84
C VAL A 195 0.11 -2.28 7.67
N LEU A 196 0.34 -2.74 6.43
CA LEU A 196 1.38 -3.73 6.13
C LEU A 196 2.77 -3.20 6.44
N ALA A 197 3.08 -1.98 6.00
CA ALA A 197 4.38 -1.35 6.23
C ALA A 197 4.67 -1.13 7.72
N ILE A 198 3.69 -0.62 8.49
CA ILE A 198 3.81 -0.47 9.94
C ILE A 198 4.02 -1.84 10.59
N THR A 199 3.29 -2.87 10.17
CA THR A 199 3.44 -4.22 10.72
C THR A 199 4.85 -4.77 10.47
N ILE A 200 5.39 -4.61 9.26
CA ILE A 200 6.77 -5.00 8.91
C ILE A 200 7.76 -4.18 9.74
N GLY A 201 7.57 -2.87 9.83
CA GLY A 201 8.43 -1.99 10.61
C GLY A 201 8.46 -2.34 12.10
N LEU A 202 7.31 -2.72 12.68
CA LEU A 202 7.23 -3.22 14.05
C LEU A 202 8.00 -4.53 14.24
N GLN A 203 7.90 -5.45 13.28
CA GLN A 203 8.65 -6.71 13.29
C GLN A 203 10.16 -6.49 13.16
N LEU A 204 10.56 -5.51 12.36
CA LEU A 204 11.96 -5.07 12.24
C LEU A 204 12.42 -4.22 13.44
N LYS A 205 11.57 -3.99 14.44
CA LYS A 205 11.84 -3.19 15.64
C LYS A 205 12.29 -1.75 15.31
N LEU A 206 11.71 -1.17 14.27
CA LEU A 206 11.98 0.23 13.93
C LEU A 206 11.56 1.14 15.09
N PRO A 207 12.34 2.21 15.39
CA PRO A 207 11.94 3.20 16.39
C PRO A 207 10.67 3.93 15.93
N LEU A 208 9.89 4.45 16.90
CA LEU A 208 8.58 5.06 16.63
C LEU A 208 8.64 6.18 15.59
N GLU A 209 9.68 7.02 15.62
CA GLU A 209 9.88 8.09 14.64
C GLU A 209 9.98 7.55 13.21
N LYS A 210 10.71 6.44 13.02
CA LYS A 210 10.83 5.78 11.72
C LYS A 210 9.55 5.09 11.28
N LEU A 211 8.77 4.56 12.22
CA LEU A 211 7.43 4.01 11.93
C LEU A 211 6.46 5.13 11.50
N ILE A 212 6.55 6.31 12.11
CA ILE A 212 5.75 7.47 11.71
C ILE A 212 6.15 7.93 10.31
N GLU A 213 7.44 8.13 10.03
CA GLU A 213 7.92 8.50 8.69
C GLU A 213 7.44 7.50 7.62
N LEU A 214 7.61 6.19 7.90
CA LEU A 214 7.16 5.11 7.02
C LEU A 214 5.66 5.15 6.78
N GLY A 215 4.86 5.30 7.84
CA GLY A 215 3.40 5.35 7.73
C GLY A 215 2.92 6.58 6.97
N VAL A 216 3.52 7.75 7.19
CA VAL A 216 3.22 8.98 6.43
C VAL A 216 3.55 8.79 4.95
N ALA A 217 4.72 8.23 4.63
CA ALA A 217 5.09 7.90 3.26
C ALA A 217 4.05 6.96 2.62
N CYS A 218 3.64 5.89 3.33
CA CYS A 218 2.65 4.94 2.84
C CYS A 218 1.24 5.52 2.68
N ILE A 219 0.82 6.49 3.51
CA ILE A 219 -0.45 7.18 3.30
C ILE A 219 -0.40 8.01 2.01
N LEU A 220 0.71 8.66 1.72
CA LEU A 220 0.81 9.70 0.69
C LEU A 220 1.45 9.24 -0.62
N HIS A 221 1.94 7.98 -0.73
CA HIS A 221 2.67 7.52 -1.93
C HIS A 221 1.85 7.62 -3.23
N GLU A 222 0.54 7.47 -3.14
CA GLU A 222 -0.37 7.52 -4.28
C GLU A 222 -1.01 8.91 -4.51
N LEU A 223 -0.61 9.92 -3.72
CA LEU A 223 -1.25 11.24 -3.79
C LEU A 223 -1.17 11.88 -5.18
N GLY A 224 -0.08 11.62 -5.91
CA GLY A 224 0.12 12.11 -7.28
C GLY A 224 -0.91 11.58 -8.29
N GLN A 225 -1.53 10.43 -8.03
CA GLN A 225 -2.56 9.89 -8.91
C GLN A 225 -3.81 10.79 -9.00
N ILE A 226 -4.06 11.64 -8.00
CA ILE A 226 -5.16 12.63 -8.07
C ILE A 226 -5.00 13.59 -9.25
N ARG A 227 -3.75 13.84 -9.69
CA ARG A 227 -3.45 14.74 -10.83
C ARG A 227 -3.53 14.03 -12.18
N LEU A 228 -3.67 12.71 -12.19
CA LEU A 228 -3.79 11.93 -13.42
C LEU A 228 -5.27 11.77 -13.83
N PRO A 229 -5.55 11.55 -15.14
CA PRO A 229 -6.88 11.23 -15.60
C PRO A 229 -7.45 9.99 -14.90
N ARG A 230 -8.64 10.13 -14.30
CA ARG A 230 -9.28 9.04 -13.53
C ARG A 230 -9.48 7.76 -14.33
N GLN A 231 -9.68 7.90 -15.65
CA GLN A 231 -9.88 6.77 -16.55
C GLN A 231 -8.67 5.81 -16.58
N LEU A 232 -7.47 6.30 -16.24
CA LEU A 232 -6.25 5.47 -16.26
C LEU A 232 -6.25 4.41 -15.16
N TYR A 233 -6.79 4.70 -13.98
CA TYR A 233 -6.76 3.79 -12.83
C TYR A 233 -8.14 3.23 -12.45
N LEU A 234 -9.22 3.64 -13.14
CA LEU A 234 -10.57 3.10 -12.94
C LEU A 234 -11.05 2.21 -14.09
N THR A 235 -10.20 1.90 -15.07
CA THR A 235 -10.58 1.11 -16.24
C THR A 235 -10.29 -0.37 -16.04
N ASP A 236 -11.20 -1.23 -16.48
CA ASP A 236 -11.02 -2.69 -16.49
C ASP A 236 -10.28 -3.19 -17.76
N ARG A 237 -10.08 -2.32 -18.77
CA ARG A 237 -9.35 -2.68 -19.99
C ARG A 237 -7.84 -2.65 -19.78
N LYS A 238 -7.12 -3.37 -20.61
CA LYS A 238 -5.66 -3.25 -20.67
C LYS A 238 -5.25 -1.83 -21.10
N LEU A 239 -4.33 -1.25 -20.35
CA LEU A 239 -3.74 0.05 -20.66
C LEU A 239 -2.75 -0.07 -21.81
N THR A 240 -2.71 0.96 -22.67
CA THR A 240 -1.67 1.14 -23.69
C THR A 240 -0.33 1.46 -23.00
N GLN A 241 0.77 1.38 -23.75
CA GLN A 241 2.10 1.74 -23.21
C GLN A 241 2.18 3.22 -22.83
N SER A 242 1.56 4.10 -23.62
CA SER A 242 1.50 5.52 -23.30
C SER A 242 0.77 5.80 -21.98
N GLU A 243 -0.39 5.15 -21.77
CA GLU A 243 -1.16 5.28 -20.55
C GLU A 243 -0.41 4.73 -19.31
N LYS A 244 0.33 3.64 -19.48
CA LYS A 244 1.21 3.11 -18.40
C LYS A 244 2.33 4.11 -18.07
N ASN A 245 2.96 4.69 -19.08
CA ASN A 245 4.00 5.69 -18.88
C ASN A 245 3.45 6.92 -18.14
N GLU A 246 2.21 7.33 -18.42
CA GLU A 246 1.55 8.41 -17.69
C GLU A 246 1.32 8.02 -16.21
N ILE A 247 0.83 6.81 -15.93
CA ILE A 247 0.70 6.33 -14.54
C ILE A 247 2.06 6.29 -13.83
N TYR A 248 3.13 5.90 -14.51
CA TYR A 248 4.48 5.83 -13.92
C TYR A 248 5.04 7.19 -13.49
N THR A 249 4.37 8.29 -13.81
CA THR A 249 4.75 9.62 -13.33
C THR A 249 4.24 9.96 -11.94
N HIS A 250 3.26 9.20 -11.39
CA HIS A 250 2.66 9.55 -10.08
C HIS A 250 3.65 9.62 -8.91
N PRO A 251 4.74 8.82 -8.82
CA PRO A 251 5.70 8.96 -7.73
C PRO A 251 6.43 10.31 -7.78
N ILE A 252 6.78 10.77 -8.99
CA ILE A 252 7.41 12.08 -9.19
C ILE A 252 6.43 13.19 -8.81
N ILE A 253 5.17 13.08 -9.22
CA ILE A 253 4.13 14.06 -8.88
C ILE A 253 3.91 14.11 -7.37
N SER A 254 3.78 12.94 -6.69
CA SER A 254 3.65 12.85 -5.23
C SER A 254 4.86 13.49 -4.54
N TYR A 255 6.08 13.17 -4.97
CA TYR A 255 7.31 13.74 -4.44
C TYR A 255 7.31 15.28 -4.53
N ASN A 256 6.97 15.84 -5.69
CA ASN A 256 6.93 17.29 -5.90
C ASN A 256 5.88 17.95 -4.98
N ILE A 257 4.70 17.35 -4.83
CA ILE A 257 3.68 17.82 -3.90
C ILE A 257 4.26 17.87 -2.47
N LEU A 258 4.84 16.78 -1.98
CA LEU A 258 5.37 16.74 -0.62
C LEU A 258 6.50 17.73 -0.38
N LYS A 259 7.34 17.97 -1.39
CA LYS A 259 8.39 19.00 -1.36
C LYS A 259 7.81 20.42 -1.22
N GLU A 260 6.73 20.74 -1.92
CA GLU A 260 6.03 22.03 -1.81
C GLU A 260 5.55 22.29 -0.37
N PHE A 261 5.16 21.24 0.36
CA PHE A 261 4.70 21.31 1.76
C PHE A 261 5.81 21.06 2.80
N ASN A 262 7.10 21.05 2.37
CA ASN A 262 8.26 20.90 3.25
C ASN A 262 8.24 19.59 4.09
N PHE A 263 7.73 18.49 3.55
CA PHE A 263 7.84 17.19 4.20
C PHE A 263 9.32 16.77 4.34
N PRO A 264 9.70 16.02 5.40
CA PRO A 264 11.03 15.45 5.55
C PRO A 264 11.49 14.70 4.30
N LEU A 265 12.77 14.86 3.96
CA LEU A 265 13.34 14.25 2.76
C LEU A 265 13.19 12.72 2.73
N SER A 266 13.28 12.06 3.89
CA SER A 266 13.07 10.61 4.03
C SER A 266 11.68 10.19 3.56
N ILE A 267 10.63 10.94 3.91
CA ILE A 267 9.26 10.70 3.47
C ILE A 267 9.15 10.95 1.96
N CYS A 268 9.68 12.09 1.49
CA CYS A 268 9.65 12.42 0.06
C CYS A 268 10.34 11.35 -0.80
N LEU A 269 11.52 10.85 -0.38
CA LEU A 269 12.24 9.79 -1.10
C LEU A 269 11.50 8.46 -1.03
N GLY A 270 10.95 8.08 0.12
CA GLY A 270 10.12 6.88 0.21
C GLY A 270 8.94 6.89 -0.76
N VAL A 271 8.30 8.06 -0.91
CA VAL A 271 7.22 8.25 -1.88
C VAL A 271 7.73 8.24 -3.33
N LEU A 272 8.90 8.82 -3.61
CA LEU A 272 9.49 8.82 -4.96
C LEU A 272 9.85 7.41 -5.42
N GLU A 273 10.37 6.60 -4.52
CA GLU A 273 11.07 5.34 -4.83
C GLU A 273 10.22 4.08 -4.57
N HIS A 274 8.94 4.22 -4.18
CA HIS A 274 8.11 3.06 -3.78
C HIS A 274 7.86 2.03 -4.90
N HIS A 275 8.15 2.37 -6.15
CA HIS A 275 8.14 1.45 -7.29
C HIS A 275 9.52 1.03 -7.76
N GLU A 276 10.59 1.41 -7.05
CA GLU A 276 11.91 0.88 -7.35
C GLU A 276 12.00 -0.62 -7.04
N LYS A 277 12.92 -1.28 -7.72
CA LYS A 277 13.15 -2.70 -7.57
C LYS A 277 14.64 -2.96 -7.40
N GLU A 278 14.97 -3.88 -6.52
CA GLU A 278 16.35 -4.28 -6.23
C GLU A 278 17.20 -4.63 -7.47
N ASN A 279 16.55 -5.05 -8.55
CA ASN A 279 17.21 -5.38 -9.82
C ASN A 279 17.35 -4.19 -10.80
N GLY A 280 17.09 -2.95 -10.36
CA GLY A 280 17.15 -1.73 -11.17
C GLY A 280 16.08 -1.62 -12.27
N LYS A 281 15.09 -2.53 -12.30
CA LYS A 281 13.98 -2.49 -13.28
C LYS A 281 12.74 -1.79 -12.75
N GLY A 282 12.87 -1.09 -11.62
CA GLY A 282 11.85 -0.23 -11.06
C GLY A 282 11.74 1.11 -11.77
N TYR A 283 11.00 2.03 -11.21
CA TYR A 283 10.87 3.42 -11.67
C TYR A 283 10.62 4.33 -10.47
N PRO A 284 10.87 5.64 -10.55
CA PRO A 284 11.28 6.42 -11.74
C PRO A 284 12.78 6.53 -11.94
N ARG A 285 13.61 6.11 -10.96
CA ARG A 285 15.05 6.38 -10.93
C ARG A 285 15.90 5.22 -11.46
N HIS A 286 15.35 4.00 -11.51
CA HIS A 286 16.04 2.76 -11.89
C HIS A 286 17.27 2.46 -11.00
N LEU A 287 17.07 2.54 -9.67
CA LEU A 287 18.10 2.30 -8.64
C LEU A 287 18.38 0.82 -8.45
#